data_02f25dd451fe6bbe39531771cb854d17
#
_entry.id   02f25dd451fe6bbe39531771cb854d17
#
_cell.length_a   1.000
_cell.length_b   1.000
_cell.length_c   1.000
_cell.angle_alpha   90.00
_cell.angle_beta   90.00
_cell.angle_gamma   90.00
#
_symmetry.space_group_name_H-M   'P 1'
#
loop_
_entity.id
_entity.type
_entity.pdbx_description
1 polymer ?
#
loop_
_entity_poly.entity_id
_entity_poly.type
_entity_poly.pdbx_seq_one_letter_code
_entity_poly.pdbx_strand_id
1 'polypeptide(L)'
;MEEANDLVVLHPAIAVTGRIMFTLIFFLSGITHFTRLNDYVALMPAAIPFRTFWVLISAVVELVGATLIVANKYPRLGAWLIAIFLVPVTITVHGTWMISAPDAQMRAMQTSFFLKGVTMTGAALLITQLGVKR
;
A
#
# COMPACT_ATOMS: atom_id res chain seq x y z
N MET A 1 -15.51 3.06 -35.63
CA MET A 1 -15.19 3.86 -34.43
C MET A 1 -14.25 3.04 -33.58
N GLU A 2 -13.00 3.39 -33.64
CA GLU A 2 -11.95 2.76 -32.83
C GLU A 2 -12.15 3.32 -31.41
N GLU A 3 -12.62 2.49 -30.49
CA GLU A 3 -12.60 2.86 -29.09
C GLU A 3 -11.14 3.02 -28.71
N ALA A 4 -10.76 4.25 -28.39
CA ALA A 4 -9.45 4.55 -27.88
C ALA A 4 -9.22 3.72 -26.62
N ASN A 5 -8.34 2.74 -26.72
CA ASN A 5 -7.97 1.87 -25.63
C ASN A 5 -6.88 2.58 -24.81
N ASP A 6 -7.32 3.62 -24.08
CA ASP A 6 -6.47 4.63 -23.45
C ASP A 6 -5.50 4.09 -22.40
N LEU A 7 -5.60 2.80 -22.04
CA LEU A 7 -4.76 2.15 -21.01
C LEU A 7 -3.97 0.93 -21.54
N VAL A 8 -3.62 0.92 -22.80
CA VAL A 8 -2.76 -0.14 -23.34
C VAL A 8 -1.31 0.09 -22.88
N VAL A 9 -0.73 -0.93 -22.29
CA VAL A 9 0.71 -0.94 -21.97
C VAL A 9 1.53 -0.97 -23.26
N LEU A 10 1.99 0.19 -23.70
CA LEU A 10 2.74 0.33 -24.94
C LEU A 10 4.22 -0.05 -24.80
N HIS A 11 4.78 0.07 -23.59
CA HIS A 11 6.19 -0.18 -23.33
C HIS A 11 6.42 -1.13 -22.15
N PRO A 12 6.86 -2.37 -22.39
CA PRO A 12 7.12 -3.35 -21.35
C PRO A 12 8.12 -2.86 -20.30
N ALA A 13 9.15 -2.12 -20.70
CA ALA A 13 10.14 -1.57 -19.77
C ALA A 13 9.52 -0.57 -18.79
N ILE A 14 8.61 0.29 -19.25
CA ILE A 14 7.90 1.24 -18.38
C ILE A 14 7.01 0.49 -17.40
N ALA A 15 6.32 -0.54 -17.85
CA ALA A 15 5.47 -1.36 -16.97
C ALA A 15 6.28 -2.09 -15.89
N VAL A 16 7.45 -2.64 -16.25
CA VAL A 16 8.37 -3.28 -15.28
C VAL A 16 8.87 -2.25 -14.27
N THR A 17 9.36 -1.11 -14.75
CA THR A 17 9.84 -0.02 -13.87
C THR A 17 8.74 0.45 -12.92
N GLY A 18 7.53 0.68 -13.41
CA GLY A 18 6.39 1.09 -12.59
C GLY A 18 6.04 0.07 -11.50
N ARG A 19 6.06 -1.23 -11.82
CA ARG A 19 5.84 -2.28 -10.81
C ARG A 19 6.92 -2.29 -9.75
N ILE A 20 8.19 -2.16 -10.12
CA ILE A 20 9.30 -2.10 -9.17
C ILE A 20 9.14 -0.87 -8.26
N MET A 21 8.92 0.32 -8.84
CA MET A 21 8.76 1.56 -8.08
C MET A 21 7.57 1.49 -7.13
N PHE A 22 6.43 0.98 -7.59
CA PHE A 22 5.23 0.85 -6.77
C PHE A 22 5.42 -0.13 -5.61
N THR A 23 6.10 -1.26 -5.84
CA THR A 23 6.22 -2.31 -4.82
C THR A 23 7.36 -2.08 -3.82
N LEU A 24 8.32 -1.23 -4.14
CA LEU A 24 9.50 -0.99 -3.31
C LEU A 24 9.14 -0.59 -1.87
N ILE A 25 8.18 0.32 -1.72
CA ILE A 25 7.75 0.77 -0.39
C ILE A 25 7.13 -0.36 0.44
N PHE A 26 6.39 -1.27 -0.20
CA PHE A 26 5.74 -2.39 0.49
C PHE A 26 6.74 -3.48 0.90
N PHE A 27 7.79 -3.70 0.13
CA PHE A 27 8.90 -4.56 0.55
C PHE A 27 9.62 -3.98 1.76
N LEU A 28 9.98 -2.70 1.72
CA LEU A 28 10.65 -2.03 2.84
C LEU A 28 9.76 -1.99 4.08
N SER A 29 8.49 -1.60 3.91
CA SER A 29 7.51 -1.56 4.99
C SER A 29 7.27 -2.95 5.58
N GLY A 30 6.97 -3.94 4.77
CA GLY A 30 6.72 -5.30 5.24
C GLY A 30 7.91 -5.90 6.02
N ILE A 31 9.14 -5.67 5.57
CA ILE A 31 10.34 -6.10 6.32
C ILE A 31 10.45 -5.34 7.63
N THR A 32 10.27 -4.02 7.62
CA THR A 32 10.40 -3.21 8.84
C THR A 32 9.31 -3.47 9.86
N HIS A 33 8.14 -3.93 9.47
CA HIS A 33 7.12 -4.40 10.41
C HIS A 33 7.62 -5.55 11.30
N PHE A 34 8.48 -6.42 10.78
CA PHE A 34 9.11 -7.49 11.59
C PHE A 34 10.29 -6.97 12.40
N THR A 35 11.17 -6.17 11.81
CA THR A 35 12.43 -5.74 12.45
C THR A 35 12.21 -4.61 13.46
N ARG A 36 11.14 -3.83 13.32
CA ARG A 36 10.77 -2.71 14.19
C ARG A 36 9.34 -2.83 14.72
N LEU A 37 8.96 -4.05 15.06
CA LEU A 37 7.59 -4.39 15.45
C LEU A 37 7.00 -3.46 16.54
N ASN A 38 7.76 -3.17 17.57
CA ASN A 38 7.31 -2.34 18.69
C ASN A 38 6.98 -0.91 18.26
N ASP A 39 7.73 -0.36 17.30
CA ASP A 39 7.48 0.99 16.78
C ASP A 39 6.15 1.04 16.03
N TYR A 40 5.88 0.03 15.21
CA TYR A 40 4.61 -0.06 14.48
C TYR A 40 3.41 -0.31 15.39
N VAL A 41 3.57 -1.18 16.41
CA VAL A 41 2.53 -1.40 17.42
C VAL A 41 2.23 -0.12 18.20
N ALA A 42 3.25 0.69 18.51
CA ALA A 42 3.08 1.97 19.21
C ALA A 42 2.34 3.02 18.36
N LEU A 43 2.46 2.96 17.03
CA LEU A 43 1.73 3.85 16.12
C LEU A 43 0.24 3.50 16.00
N MET A 44 -0.14 2.27 16.29
CA MET A 44 -1.55 1.88 16.21
C MET A 44 -2.36 2.53 17.34
N PRO A 45 -3.55 3.09 17.03
CA PRO A 45 -4.45 3.61 18.04
C PRO A 45 -4.73 2.60 19.16
N ALA A 46 -4.70 3.06 20.41
CA ALA A 46 -4.87 2.20 21.59
C ALA A 46 -6.21 1.46 21.62
N ALA A 47 -7.23 2.02 20.98
CA ALA A 47 -8.57 1.41 20.87
C ALA A 47 -8.61 0.15 20.00
N ILE A 48 -7.58 -0.10 19.16
CA ILE A 48 -7.52 -1.30 18.30
C ILE A 48 -7.02 -2.49 19.13
N PRO A 49 -7.80 -3.55 19.30
CA PRO A 49 -7.35 -4.76 20.00
C PRO A 49 -6.35 -5.56 19.13
N PHE A 50 -5.53 -6.38 19.76
CA PHE A 50 -4.57 -7.29 19.09
C PHE A 50 -3.61 -6.58 18.12
N ARG A 51 -3.11 -5.41 18.48
CA ARG A 51 -2.26 -4.57 17.62
C ARG A 51 -1.08 -5.31 17.01
N THR A 52 -0.36 -6.12 17.80
CA THR A 52 0.77 -6.93 17.32
C THR A 52 0.35 -7.89 16.20
N PHE A 53 -0.80 -8.56 16.35
CA PHE A 53 -1.33 -9.44 15.31
C PHE A 53 -1.60 -8.69 14.01
N TRP A 54 -2.25 -7.52 14.09
CA TRP A 54 -2.54 -6.72 12.90
C TRP A 54 -1.28 -6.21 12.21
N VAL A 55 -0.25 -5.82 12.96
CA VAL A 55 1.04 -5.42 12.38
C VAL A 55 1.70 -6.57 11.65
N LEU A 56 1.73 -7.76 12.23
CA LEU A 56 2.35 -8.94 11.62
C LEU A 56 1.60 -9.42 10.39
N ILE A 57 0.26 -9.50 10.45
CA ILE A 57 -0.53 -9.92 9.28
C ILE A 57 -0.45 -8.92 8.14
N SER A 58 -0.40 -7.62 8.45
CA SER A 58 -0.21 -6.59 7.42
C SER A 58 1.15 -6.72 6.75
N ALA A 59 2.21 -7.02 7.48
CA ALA A 59 3.54 -7.29 6.91
C ALA A 59 3.51 -8.43 5.88
N VAL A 60 2.84 -9.54 6.21
CA VAL A 60 2.68 -10.68 5.30
C VAL A 60 1.88 -10.25 4.06
N VAL A 61 0.78 -9.54 4.24
CA VAL A 61 -0.06 -9.05 3.13
C VAL A 61 0.72 -8.12 2.21
N GLU A 62 1.50 -7.19 2.77
CA GLU A 62 2.36 -6.29 1.98
C GLU A 62 3.39 -7.06 1.15
N LEU A 63 4.13 -7.99 1.78
CA LEU A 63 5.17 -8.75 1.10
C LEU A 63 4.62 -9.67 0.01
N VAL A 64 3.53 -10.37 0.29
CA VAL A 64 2.86 -11.24 -0.69
C VAL A 64 2.29 -10.40 -1.83
N GLY A 65 1.57 -9.34 -1.54
CA GLY A 65 0.98 -8.45 -2.54
C GLY A 65 2.04 -7.83 -3.46
N ALA A 66 3.12 -7.29 -2.87
CA ALA A 66 4.23 -6.72 -3.62
C ALA A 66 4.93 -7.76 -4.51
N THR A 67 5.15 -8.97 -4.00
CA THR A 67 5.77 -10.06 -4.77
C THR A 67 4.93 -10.45 -5.98
N LEU A 68 3.62 -10.59 -5.82
CA LEU A 68 2.71 -10.94 -6.93
C LEU A 68 2.71 -9.87 -8.03
N ILE A 69 2.76 -8.58 -7.62
CA ILE A 69 2.79 -7.46 -8.56
C ILE A 69 4.13 -7.39 -9.31
N VAL A 70 5.26 -7.40 -8.57
CA VAL A 70 6.59 -7.24 -9.20
C VAL A 70 6.92 -8.40 -10.12
N ALA A 71 6.59 -9.63 -9.71
CA ALA A 71 6.78 -10.83 -10.50
C ALA A 71 5.81 -10.95 -11.69
N ASN A 72 4.80 -10.07 -11.76
CA ASN A 72 3.74 -10.12 -12.75
C ASN A 72 3.00 -11.48 -12.79
N LYS A 73 2.92 -12.12 -11.63
CA LYS A 73 2.14 -13.35 -11.42
C LYS A 73 0.96 -13.02 -10.51
N TYR A 74 -0.25 -13.13 -11.05
CA TYR A 74 -1.48 -12.71 -10.36
C TYR A 74 -1.44 -11.26 -9.85
N PRO A 75 -1.00 -10.26 -10.67
CA PRO A 75 -0.80 -8.88 -10.22
C PRO A 75 -2.08 -8.24 -9.69
N ARG A 76 -3.25 -8.63 -10.22
CA ARG A 76 -4.55 -8.16 -9.72
C ARG A 76 -4.80 -8.61 -8.29
N LEU A 77 -4.52 -9.88 -7.96
CA LEU A 77 -4.63 -10.37 -6.59
C LEU A 77 -3.67 -9.63 -5.67
N GLY A 78 -2.42 -9.45 -6.10
CA GLY A 78 -1.44 -8.65 -5.36
C GLY A 78 -1.93 -7.22 -5.09
N ALA A 79 -2.49 -6.57 -6.10
CA ALA A 79 -3.03 -5.22 -5.98
C ALA A 79 -4.25 -5.15 -5.03
N TRP A 80 -5.13 -6.13 -5.04
CA TRP A 80 -6.22 -6.23 -4.07
C TRP A 80 -5.71 -6.42 -2.65
N LEU A 81 -4.70 -7.26 -2.43
CA LEU A 81 -4.07 -7.41 -1.11
C LEU A 81 -3.50 -6.10 -0.60
N ILE A 82 -2.78 -5.36 -1.46
CA ILE A 82 -2.23 -4.05 -1.12
C ILE A 82 -3.35 -3.04 -0.82
N ALA A 83 -4.42 -2.98 -1.62
CA ALA A 83 -5.54 -2.09 -1.37
C ALA A 83 -6.27 -2.41 -0.05
N ILE A 84 -6.50 -3.69 0.24
CA ILE A 84 -7.12 -4.15 1.50
C ILE A 84 -6.25 -3.78 2.71
N PHE A 85 -4.93 -3.78 2.58
CA PHE A 85 -4.02 -3.30 3.62
C PHE A 85 -4.06 -1.76 3.72
N LEU A 86 -3.94 -1.05 2.60
CA LEU A 86 -3.81 0.41 2.58
C LEU A 86 -5.04 1.15 3.11
N VAL A 87 -6.23 0.72 2.77
CA VAL A 87 -7.45 1.43 3.17
C VAL A 87 -7.59 1.49 4.70
N PRO A 88 -7.56 0.37 5.43
CA PRO A 88 -7.64 0.42 6.88
C PRO A 88 -6.51 1.21 7.52
N VAL A 89 -5.26 0.99 7.14
CA VAL A 89 -4.12 1.67 7.78
C VAL A 89 -4.13 3.17 7.51
N THR A 90 -4.49 3.59 6.30
CA THR A 90 -4.60 5.01 5.95
C THR A 90 -5.65 5.70 6.81
N ILE A 91 -6.82 5.10 6.99
CA ILE A 91 -7.91 5.69 7.76
C ILE A 91 -7.64 5.59 9.26
N THR A 92 -7.32 4.39 9.77
CA THR A 92 -7.28 4.16 11.22
C THR A 92 -5.99 4.62 11.87
N VAL A 93 -4.85 4.50 11.21
CA VAL A 93 -3.56 4.92 11.76
C VAL A 93 -3.27 6.37 11.35
N HIS A 94 -3.05 6.60 10.07
CA HIS A 94 -2.64 7.93 9.61
C HIS A 94 -3.75 8.97 9.75
N GLY A 95 -5.02 8.60 9.49
CA GLY A 95 -6.17 9.50 9.69
C GLY A 95 -6.35 9.90 11.15
N THR A 96 -6.20 8.98 12.09
CA THR A 96 -6.28 9.28 13.52
C THR A 96 -5.17 10.25 13.93
N TRP A 97 -3.92 9.96 13.59
CA TRP A 97 -2.80 10.83 13.93
C TRP A 97 -2.83 12.18 13.22
N MET A 98 -3.32 12.24 11.99
CA MET A 98 -3.52 13.49 11.25
C MET A 98 -4.43 14.46 12.03
N ILE A 99 -5.43 13.94 12.74
CA ILE A 99 -6.39 14.75 13.51
C ILE A 99 -5.92 14.98 14.95
N SER A 100 -5.37 13.96 15.61
CA SER A 100 -5.16 13.92 17.05
C SER A 100 -3.71 14.07 17.52
N ALA A 101 -2.74 14.14 16.61
CA ALA A 101 -1.34 14.30 17.01
C ALA A 101 -1.12 15.59 17.81
N PRO A 102 -0.29 15.56 18.88
CA PRO A 102 -0.17 16.68 19.83
C PRO A 102 0.49 17.92 19.23
N ASP A 103 1.39 17.75 18.26
CA ASP A 103 2.12 18.86 17.67
C ASP A 103 1.85 19.01 16.15
N ALA A 104 2.09 20.22 15.64
CA ALA A 104 1.81 20.57 14.26
C ALA A 104 2.70 19.80 13.25
N GLN A 105 3.95 19.51 13.61
CA GLN A 105 4.88 18.79 12.76
C GLN A 105 4.42 17.34 12.57
N MET A 106 4.03 16.66 13.65
CA MET A 106 3.47 15.30 13.58
C MET A 106 2.19 15.28 12.74
N ARG A 107 1.27 16.25 12.95
CA ARG A 107 0.04 16.35 12.14
C ARG A 107 0.35 16.53 10.66
N ALA A 108 1.29 17.41 10.30
CA ALA A 108 1.69 17.65 8.91
C ALA A 108 2.29 16.37 8.29
N MET A 109 3.14 15.67 9.02
CA MET A 109 3.75 14.42 8.57
C MET A 109 2.68 13.34 8.35
N GLN A 110 1.75 13.17 9.29
CA GLN A 110 0.67 12.19 9.19
C GLN A 110 -0.34 12.54 8.10
N THR A 111 -0.56 13.83 7.83
CA THR A 111 -1.34 14.27 6.66
C THR A 111 -0.67 13.83 5.36
N SER A 112 0.65 13.99 5.24
CA SER A 112 1.40 13.49 4.10
C SER A 112 1.30 11.98 3.94
N PHE A 113 1.38 11.22 5.03
CA PHE A 113 1.23 9.75 4.99
C PHE A 113 -0.20 9.34 4.62
N PHE A 114 -1.21 10.05 5.11
CA PHE A 114 -2.60 9.83 4.72
C PHE A 114 -2.78 10.03 3.21
N LEU A 115 -2.31 11.15 2.67
CA LEU A 115 -2.42 11.43 1.23
C LEU A 115 -1.62 10.44 0.38
N LYS A 116 -0.44 10.02 0.82
CA LYS A 116 0.31 8.93 0.18
C LYS A 116 -0.47 7.61 0.18
N GLY A 117 -1.12 7.29 1.28
CA GLY A 117 -1.99 6.11 1.38
C GLY A 117 -3.15 6.15 0.38
N VAL A 118 -3.79 7.31 0.24
CA VAL A 118 -4.85 7.53 -0.78
C VAL A 118 -4.28 7.34 -2.19
N THR A 119 -3.14 7.95 -2.50
CA THR A 119 -2.49 7.86 -3.81
C THR A 119 -2.09 6.43 -4.14
N MET A 120 -1.47 5.72 -3.19
CA MET A 120 -1.06 4.32 -3.39
C MET A 120 -2.26 3.39 -3.53
N THR A 121 -3.35 3.64 -2.80
CA THR A 121 -4.61 2.91 -2.97
C THR A 121 -5.16 3.10 -4.38
N GLY A 122 -5.18 4.34 -4.87
CA GLY A 122 -5.58 4.63 -6.25
C GLY A 122 -4.74 3.88 -7.27
N ALA A 123 -3.41 3.88 -7.11
CA ALA A 123 -2.51 3.12 -7.97
C ALA A 123 -2.78 1.60 -7.91
N ALA A 124 -2.99 1.04 -6.71
CA ALA A 124 -3.34 -0.36 -6.55
C ALA A 124 -4.66 -0.70 -7.26
N LEU A 125 -5.69 0.13 -7.12
CA LEU A 125 -6.96 -0.05 -7.82
C LEU A 125 -6.79 -0.02 -9.34
N LEU A 126 -5.98 0.87 -9.89
CA LEU A 126 -5.66 0.88 -11.31
C LEU A 126 -4.99 -0.43 -11.75
N ILE A 127 -4.05 -0.98 -10.96
CA ILE A 127 -3.41 -2.26 -11.26
C ILE A 127 -4.44 -3.40 -11.29
N THR A 128 -5.49 -3.38 -10.46
CA THR A 128 -6.54 -4.40 -10.52
C THR A 128 -7.29 -4.42 -11.85
N GLN A 129 -7.31 -3.31 -12.58
CA GLN A 129 -8.01 -3.15 -13.86
C GLN A 129 -7.11 -3.39 -15.07
N LEU A 130 -5.77 -3.37 -14.90
CA LEU A 130 -4.85 -3.66 -16.00
C LEU A 130 -5.02 -5.10 -16.46
N GLY A 131 -5.41 -5.27 -17.72
CA GLY A 131 -5.67 -6.57 -18.30
C GLY A 131 -4.40 -7.41 -18.41
N VAL A 132 -4.48 -8.66 -17.96
CA VAL A 132 -3.59 -9.69 -18.50
C VAL A 132 -4.16 -10.03 -19.87
N LYS A 133 -3.44 -9.72 -20.94
CA LYS A 133 -3.81 -10.27 -22.26
C LYS A 133 -3.83 -11.80 -22.12
N ARG A 134 -5.00 -12.37 -22.30
CA ARG A 134 -5.17 -13.80 -22.48
C ARG A 134 -4.71 -14.17 -23.88
#